data_c066ea7fd26fbf91a44fe5bf023c4987
#
_entry.id   c066ea7fd26fbf91a44fe5bf023c4987
#
_cell.length_a   1.000
_cell.length_b   1.000
_cell.length_c   1.000
_cell.angle_alpha   90.00
_cell.angle_beta   90.00
_cell.angle_gamma   90.00
#
_symmetry.space_group_name_H-M   'P 1'
#
loop_
_entity.id
_entity.type
_entity.pdbx_description
1 polymer ?
#
loop_
_entity_poly.entity_id
_entity_poly.type
_entity_poly.pdbx_seq_one_letter_code
_entity_poly.pdbx_strand_id
1 'polypeptide(L)'
;MKQLILALMLLLIGGGIGMTQAQTTGKKVDKKTEKAAKKAAEEAELNAKYALAVKALEQQEFVLEATRVEFKRGRSEYVSSTTNFVSLKDGKATVQLATNSVISGPNGMGGITVEGNASHIESKTDKKGNITYEFQVQGTGISARVSFRMTKGTNRCRATVYPNFNSNMISFDGELYPYAQSNVFKGRTL
;
A
#
# COMPACT_ATOMS: atom_id res chain seq x y z
N MET A 1 18.61 32.91 4.55
CA MET A 1 18.44 34.24 3.92
C MET A 1 17.68 33.98 2.64
N LYS A 2 16.59 34.40 2.50
CA LYS A 2 15.63 35.42 2.22
C LYS A 2 14.27 34.82 1.97
N GLN A 3 13.34 35.18 2.84
CA GLN A 3 11.91 34.98 2.66
C GLN A 3 11.40 35.86 1.53
N LEU A 4 10.48 35.39 0.71
CA LEU A 4 9.67 36.24 -0.15
C LEU A 4 8.19 36.07 0.24
N ILE A 5 7.74 37.01 1.01
CA ILE A 5 6.32 37.23 1.34
C ILE A 5 5.74 38.00 0.16
N LEU A 6 4.73 37.46 -0.50
CA LEU A 6 3.96 38.20 -1.51
C LEU A 6 2.65 38.68 -0.86
N ALA A 7 2.59 39.97 -0.59
CA ALA A 7 1.41 40.65 -0.10
C ALA A 7 0.37 40.82 -1.20
N LEU A 8 -0.89 40.47 -0.90
CA LEU A 8 -2.05 40.68 -1.75
C LEU A 8 -2.65 42.06 -1.43
N MET A 9 -2.53 43.01 -2.35
CA MET A 9 -3.20 44.31 -2.27
C MET A 9 -4.67 44.19 -2.65
N LEU A 10 -5.54 44.56 -1.75
CA LEU A 10 -6.96 44.88 -2.00
C LEU A 10 -7.06 46.24 -2.68
N LEU A 11 -7.77 46.33 -3.78
CA LEU A 11 -8.27 47.60 -4.33
C LEU A 11 -9.79 47.51 -4.43
N LEU A 12 -10.46 48.25 -3.55
CA LEU A 12 -11.88 48.58 -3.60
C LEU A 12 -12.04 49.85 -4.42
N ILE A 13 -12.79 49.82 -5.49
CA ILE A 13 -13.45 51.00 -6.06
C ILE A 13 -14.86 50.58 -6.48
N GLY A 14 -15.80 51.33 -5.91
CA GLY A 14 -17.23 51.09 -6.06
C GLY A 14 -17.84 51.77 -7.29
N GLY A 15 -19.07 51.39 -7.54
CA GLY A 15 -20.04 52.20 -8.26
C GLY A 15 -20.64 51.54 -9.51
N GLY A 16 -21.95 51.38 -9.51
CA GLY A 16 -22.70 51.29 -10.77
C GLY A 16 -23.70 50.12 -10.88
N ILE A 17 -24.95 50.46 -10.64
CA ILE A 17 -26.16 49.65 -10.80
C ILE A 17 -26.32 49.16 -12.26
N GLY A 18 -26.48 47.87 -12.44
CA GLY A 18 -26.85 47.26 -13.73
C GLY A 18 -27.35 45.84 -13.51
N MET A 19 -28.66 45.65 -13.30
CA MET A 19 -29.31 44.34 -13.35
C MET A 19 -29.20 43.77 -14.73
N THR A 20 -28.46 42.67 -14.93
CA THR A 20 -28.66 41.74 -16.03
C THR A 20 -28.36 40.30 -15.58
N GLN A 21 -29.32 39.43 -15.80
CA GLN A 21 -29.30 38.01 -15.53
C GLN A 21 -28.10 37.32 -16.18
N ALA A 22 -27.20 36.78 -15.33
CA ALA A 22 -26.21 35.77 -15.75
C ALA A 22 -25.88 34.87 -14.58
N GLN A 23 -26.82 34.08 -14.11
CA GLN A 23 -26.65 33.16 -12.97
C GLN A 23 -26.68 31.68 -13.35
N THR A 24 -26.07 31.27 -14.48
CA THR A 24 -26.00 29.83 -14.80
C THR A 24 -24.63 29.32 -15.21
N THR A 25 -23.66 30.17 -15.47
CA THR A 25 -22.31 29.77 -15.89
C THR A 25 -21.33 29.62 -14.72
N GLY A 26 -21.46 30.39 -13.64
CA GLY A 26 -20.55 30.34 -12.48
C GLY A 26 -20.54 28.98 -11.75
N LYS A 27 -21.71 28.40 -11.51
CA LYS A 27 -21.85 27.16 -10.73
C LYS A 27 -21.30 25.91 -11.42
N LYS A 28 -21.20 25.88 -12.75
CA LYS A 28 -20.58 24.78 -13.52
C LYS A 28 -19.07 24.91 -13.60
N VAL A 29 -18.54 26.12 -13.62
CA VAL A 29 -17.09 26.39 -13.63
C VAL A 29 -16.51 26.06 -12.27
N ASP A 30 -17.14 26.48 -11.17
CA ASP A 30 -16.70 26.19 -9.82
C ASP A 30 -16.63 24.69 -9.53
N LYS A 31 -17.66 23.91 -9.90
CA LYS A 31 -17.68 22.44 -9.74
C LYS A 31 -16.57 21.74 -10.56
N LYS A 32 -16.24 22.24 -11.73
CA LYS A 32 -15.18 21.65 -12.57
C LYS A 32 -13.80 21.91 -11.97
N THR A 33 -13.60 23.11 -11.48
CA THR A 33 -12.35 23.54 -10.81
C THR A 33 -12.16 22.80 -9.51
N GLU A 34 -13.20 22.69 -8.69
CA GLU A 34 -13.18 21.92 -7.44
C GLU A 34 -12.89 20.42 -7.67
N LYS A 35 -13.53 19.83 -8.68
CA LYS A 35 -13.28 18.43 -9.06
C LYS A 35 -11.84 18.21 -9.56
N ALA A 36 -11.29 19.16 -10.34
CA ALA A 36 -9.91 19.11 -10.82
C ALA A 36 -8.92 19.24 -9.65
N ALA A 37 -9.16 20.16 -8.71
CA ALA A 37 -8.34 20.33 -7.53
C ALA A 37 -8.36 19.10 -6.62
N LYS A 38 -9.53 18.51 -6.40
CA LYS A 38 -9.66 17.26 -5.62
C LYS A 38 -8.89 16.10 -6.28
N LYS A 39 -9.00 15.95 -7.60
CA LYS A 39 -8.27 14.91 -8.34
C LYS A 39 -6.75 15.12 -8.26
N ALA A 40 -6.28 16.35 -8.39
CA ALA A 40 -4.86 16.68 -8.27
C ALA A 40 -4.31 16.40 -6.86
N ALA A 41 -5.10 16.70 -5.81
CA ALA A 41 -4.74 16.39 -4.44
C ALA A 41 -4.67 14.87 -4.19
N GLU A 42 -5.64 14.11 -4.71
CA GLU A 42 -5.65 12.65 -4.62
C GLU A 42 -4.45 12.01 -5.35
N GLU A 43 -4.14 12.48 -6.56
CA GLU A 43 -2.95 12.03 -7.31
C GLU A 43 -1.65 12.37 -6.56
N ALA A 44 -1.56 13.54 -5.94
CA ALA A 44 -0.39 13.94 -5.15
C ALA A 44 -0.22 13.03 -3.91
N GLU A 45 -1.32 12.70 -3.22
CA GLU A 45 -1.31 11.78 -2.08
C GLU A 45 -0.86 10.37 -2.49
N LEU A 46 -1.42 9.83 -3.59
CA LEU A 46 -1.02 8.52 -4.12
C LEU A 46 0.46 8.48 -4.50
N ASN A 47 0.96 9.53 -5.16
CA ASN A 47 2.37 9.63 -5.51
C ASN A 47 3.28 9.71 -4.28
N ALA A 48 2.86 10.42 -3.22
CA ALA A 48 3.59 10.46 -1.96
C ALA A 48 3.65 9.07 -1.29
N LYS A 49 2.54 8.35 -1.23
CA LYS A 49 2.50 6.96 -0.73
C LYS A 49 3.38 6.04 -1.56
N TYR A 50 3.35 6.17 -2.89
CA TYR A 50 4.23 5.41 -3.78
C TYR A 50 5.70 5.66 -3.50
N ALA A 51 6.12 6.92 -3.36
CA ALA A 51 7.51 7.27 -3.08
C ALA A 51 7.99 6.69 -1.73
N LEU A 52 7.14 6.72 -0.70
CA LEU A 52 7.44 6.09 0.59
C LEU A 52 7.56 4.57 0.47
N ALA A 53 6.68 3.93 -0.30
CA ALA A 53 6.71 2.49 -0.53
C ALA A 53 7.97 2.06 -1.30
N VAL A 54 8.38 2.81 -2.33
CA VAL A 54 9.63 2.55 -3.08
C VAL A 54 10.83 2.63 -2.14
N LYS A 55 10.92 3.70 -1.34
CA LYS A 55 12.00 3.87 -0.36
C LYS A 55 12.03 2.72 0.66
N ALA A 56 10.89 2.26 1.12
CA ALA A 56 10.79 1.14 2.06
C ALA A 56 11.30 -0.18 1.45
N LEU A 57 11.00 -0.44 0.16
CA LEU A 57 11.55 -1.59 -0.58
C LEU A 57 13.08 -1.49 -0.71
N GLU A 58 13.63 -0.32 -1.03
CA GLU A 58 15.07 -0.09 -1.13
C GLU A 58 15.77 -0.28 0.23
N GLN A 59 15.14 0.14 1.31
CA GLN A 59 15.65 -0.02 2.67
C GLN A 59 15.45 -1.44 3.23
N GLN A 60 14.68 -2.30 2.55
CA GLN A 60 14.31 -3.64 3.02
C GLN A 60 13.56 -3.63 4.35
N GLU A 61 12.83 -2.54 4.63
CA GLU A 61 12.03 -2.34 5.84
C GLU A 61 10.59 -1.95 5.47
N PHE A 62 9.77 -2.94 5.15
CA PHE A 62 8.41 -2.71 4.68
C PHE A 62 7.41 -3.75 5.19
N VAL A 63 6.12 -3.39 5.12
CA VAL A 63 4.98 -4.27 5.36
C VAL A 63 3.96 -4.10 4.26
N LEU A 64 3.50 -5.19 3.66
CA LEU A 64 2.28 -5.25 2.88
C LEU A 64 1.13 -5.58 3.84
N GLU A 65 0.24 -4.64 4.09
CA GLU A 65 -0.99 -4.80 4.84
C GLU A 65 -2.10 -5.29 3.91
N ALA A 66 -2.50 -6.55 4.06
CA ALA A 66 -3.42 -7.19 3.13
C ALA A 66 -4.89 -7.01 3.54
N THR A 67 -5.70 -6.56 2.62
CA THR A 67 -7.16 -6.48 2.76
C THR A 67 -7.88 -7.65 2.11
N ARG A 68 -7.18 -8.42 1.27
CA ARG A 68 -7.69 -9.61 0.59
C ARG A 68 -6.59 -10.66 0.48
N VAL A 69 -6.98 -11.91 0.67
CA VAL A 69 -6.12 -13.07 0.44
C VAL A 69 -6.76 -13.96 -0.63
N GLU A 70 -5.93 -14.49 -1.53
CA GLU A 70 -6.34 -15.40 -2.59
C GLU A 70 -5.53 -16.70 -2.51
N PHE A 71 -6.22 -17.83 -2.52
CA PHE A 71 -5.65 -19.17 -2.46
C PHE A 71 -5.54 -19.78 -3.86
N LYS A 72 -4.67 -20.78 -4.04
CA LYS A 72 -4.32 -21.41 -5.31
C LYS A 72 -5.48 -21.72 -6.27
N ARG A 73 -6.67 -22.05 -5.77
CA ARG A 73 -7.83 -22.43 -6.59
C ARG A 73 -8.77 -21.26 -6.86
N GLY A 74 -8.32 -20.02 -6.70
CA GLY A 74 -9.11 -18.82 -6.95
C GLY A 74 -10.10 -18.44 -5.81
N ARG A 75 -10.16 -19.25 -4.73
CA ARG A 75 -10.89 -18.85 -3.53
C ARG A 75 -10.21 -17.63 -2.93
N SER A 76 -10.98 -16.59 -2.68
CA SER A 76 -10.46 -15.37 -2.05
C SER A 76 -11.36 -14.93 -0.89
N GLU A 77 -10.75 -14.28 0.10
CA GLU A 77 -11.41 -13.78 1.29
C GLU A 77 -10.95 -12.36 1.58
N TYR A 78 -11.86 -11.48 2.01
CA TYR A 78 -11.51 -10.19 2.57
C TYR A 78 -11.10 -10.40 4.03
N VAL A 79 -10.01 -9.78 4.42
CA VAL A 79 -9.37 -9.99 5.73
C VAL A 79 -9.03 -8.64 6.38
N SER A 80 -8.75 -8.66 7.68
CA SER A 80 -8.25 -7.47 8.39
C SER A 80 -6.79 -7.22 8.03
N SER A 81 -6.48 -6.02 7.60
CA SER A 81 -5.11 -5.62 7.23
C SER A 81 -4.16 -5.58 8.43
N THR A 82 -4.68 -5.40 9.63
CA THR A 82 -3.86 -5.39 10.85
C THR A 82 -3.33 -6.76 11.25
N THR A 83 -3.97 -7.83 10.81
CA THR A 83 -3.62 -9.22 11.16
C THR A 83 -3.24 -10.08 9.97
N ASN A 84 -3.28 -9.55 8.75
CA ASN A 84 -2.87 -10.26 7.54
C ASN A 84 -1.84 -9.42 6.79
N PHE A 85 -0.61 -9.90 6.78
CA PHE A 85 0.49 -9.13 6.21
C PHE A 85 1.67 -10.00 5.77
N VAL A 86 2.49 -9.41 4.91
CA VAL A 86 3.83 -9.92 4.58
C VAL A 86 4.82 -8.80 4.79
N SER A 87 5.86 -9.03 5.59
CA SER A 87 6.84 -8.00 5.93
C SER A 87 8.27 -8.47 5.74
N LEU A 88 9.16 -7.50 5.56
CA LEU A 88 10.61 -7.67 5.64
C LEU A 88 11.17 -6.59 6.54
N LYS A 89 11.99 -6.99 7.51
CA LYS A 89 12.71 -6.08 8.41
C LYS A 89 13.92 -6.78 8.99
N ASP A 90 15.06 -6.07 9.08
CA ASP A 90 16.32 -6.59 9.65
C ASP A 90 16.72 -7.95 9.04
N GLY A 91 16.50 -8.14 7.73
CA GLY A 91 16.79 -9.39 7.03
C GLY A 91 15.82 -10.56 7.36
N LYS A 92 14.78 -10.30 8.14
CA LYS A 92 13.74 -11.29 8.48
C LYS A 92 12.45 -10.99 7.76
N ALA A 93 11.90 -12.01 7.12
CA ALA A 93 10.56 -11.95 6.51
C ALA A 93 9.54 -12.63 7.43
N THR A 94 8.38 -11.97 7.61
CA THR A 94 7.24 -12.54 8.33
C THR A 94 6.07 -12.65 7.37
N VAL A 95 5.40 -13.81 7.36
CA VAL A 95 4.13 -14.03 6.67
C VAL A 95 3.08 -14.39 7.71
N GLN A 96 2.03 -13.60 7.79
CA GLN A 96 0.92 -13.85 8.71
C GLN A 96 -0.39 -13.90 7.95
N LEU A 97 -1.11 -14.99 8.18
CA LEU A 97 -2.48 -15.22 7.73
C LEU A 97 -3.35 -15.42 8.98
N ALA A 98 -4.41 -14.64 9.10
CA ALA A 98 -5.46 -14.81 10.10
C ALA A 98 -6.82 -14.76 9.39
N THR A 99 -7.54 -15.85 9.43
CA THR A 99 -8.87 -15.96 8.83
C THR A 99 -9.95 -15.88 9.93
N ASN A 100 -11.18 -15.55 9.54
CA ASN A 100 -12.33 -15.55 10.46
C ASN A 100 -12.75 -16.98 10.86
N SER A 101 -11.77 -17.88 11.07
CA SER A 101 -12.05 -19.24 11.54
C SER A 101 -12.47 -19.23 12.98
N VAL A 102 -13.53 -19.98 13.30
CA VAL A 102 -14.01 -20.20 14.68
C VAL A 102 -12.98 -20.97 15.52
N ILE A 103 -12.00 -21.59 14.86
CA ILE A 103 -10.94 -22.36 15.52
C ILE A 103 -9.70 -21.48 15.64
N SER A 104 -9.23 -21.30 16.88
CA SER A 104 -7.97 -20.61 17.15
C SER A 104 -6.84 -21.36 16.44
N GLY A 105 -6.26 -20.74 15.39
CA GLY A 105 -5.10 -21.31 14.72
C GLY A 105 -3.83 -21.23 15.57
N PRO A 106 -2.70 -21.80 15.09
CA PRO A 106 -1.42 -21.79 15.83
C PRO A 106 -0.95 -20.41 16.28
N ASN A 107 -1.28 -19.34 15.53
CA ASN A 107 -0.94 -17.98 15.89
C ASN A 107 -1.88 -17.33 16.94
N GLY A 108 -2.90 -18.05 17.41
CA GLY A 108 -3.90 -17.54 18.36
C GLY A 108 -4.99 -16.66 17.73
N MET A 109 -5.00 -16.48 16.41
CA MET A 109 -5.91 -15.58 15.68
C MET A 109 -6.67 -16.28 14.53
N GLY A 110 -6.79 -17.60 14.58
CA GLY A 110 -7.45 -18.39 13.53
C GLY A 110 -6.59 -18.63 12.28
N GLY A 111 -5.27 -18.58 12.42
CA GLY A 111 -4.37 -18.73 11.27
C GLY A 111 -2.96 -19.15 11.64
N ILE A 112 -1.98 -18.70 10.87
CA ILE A 112 -0.56 -19.03 11.00
C ILE A 112 0.30 -17.78 10.87
N THR A 113 1.33 -17.71 11.71
CA THR A 113 2.43 -16.73 11.57
C THR A 113 3.73 -17.50 11.45
N VAL A 114 4.45 -17.26 10.36
CA VAL A 114 5.76 -17.87 10.09
C VAL A 114 6.80 -16.80 9.84
N GLU A 115 8.03 -17.05 10.28
CA GLU A 115 9.16 -16.13 10.14
C GLU A 115 10.39 -16.87 9.68
N GLY A 116 11.20 -16.23 8.84
CA GLY A 116 12.45 -16.78 8.36
C GLY A 116 13.42 -15.70 7.89
N ASN A 117 14.67 -16.09 7.66
CA ASN A 117 15.67 -15.22 7.10
C ASN A 117 15.43 -15.04 5.60
N ALA A 118 15.46 -13.79 5.14
CA ALA A 118 15.38 -13.45 3.74
C ALA A 118 16.75 -13.52 3.07
N SER A 119 16.78 -14.01 1.84
CA SER A 119 17.99 -14.09 1.01
C SER A 119 17.63 -13.92 -0.46
N HIS A 120 18.64 -13.73 -1.34
CA HIS A 120 18.43 -13.56 -2.79
C HIS A 120 17.41 -12.48 -3.11
N ILE A 121 17.60 -11.31 -2.52
CA ILE A 121 16.71 -10.16 -2.69
C ILE A 121 16.99 -9.50 -4.03
N GLU A 122 15.98 -9.41 -4.89
CA GLU A 122 16.04 -8.77 -6.20
C GLU A 122 14.90 -7.77 -6.37
N SER A 123 15.19 -6.62 -6.98
CA SER A 123 14.20 -5.63 -7.39
C SER A 123 14.33 -5.33 -8.87
N LYS A 124 13.21 -5.33 -9.59
CA LYS A 124 13.15 -5.06 -11.03
C LYS A 124 12.01 -4.11 -11.34
N THR A 125 12.27 -3.09 -12.15
CA THR A 125 11.24 -2.17 -12.64
C THR A 125 10.96 -2.46 -14.11
N ASP A 126 9.70 -2.69 -14.47
CA ASP A 126 9.29 -2.93 -15.85
C ASP A 126 9.23 -1.63 -16.68
N LYS A 127 9.04 -1.75 -18.00
CA LYS A 127 8.93 -0.60 -18.93
C LYS A 127 7.75 0.32 -18.60
N LYS A 128 6.75 -0.16 -17.86
CA LYS A 128 5.59 0.61 -17.42
C LYS A 128 5.83 1.28 -16.07
N GLY A 129 6.95 0.99 -15.41
CA GLY A 129 7.33 1.51 -14.11
C GLY A 129 6.72 0.74 -12.92
N ASN A 130 6.13 -0.45 -13.14
CA ASN A 130 5.74 -1.32 -12.04
C ASN A 130 6.99 -1.98 -11.45
N ILE A 131 6.99 -2.18 -10.14
CA ILE A 131 8.11 -2.79 -9.42
C ILE A 131 7.75 -4.23 -9.10
N THR A 132 8.67 -5.14 -9.42
CA THR A 132 8.67 -6.53 -8.94
C THR A 132 9.82 -6.67 -7.95
N TYR A 133 9.54 -7.11 -6.73
CA TYR A 133 10.50 -7.31 -5.66
C TYR A 133 10.39 -8.74 -5.16
N GLU A 134 11.48 -9.49 -5.20
CA GLU A 134 11.48 -10.92 -4.89
C GLU A 134 12.56 -11.28 -3.89
N PHE A 135 12.30 -12.29 -3.06
CA PHE A 135 13.29 -12.90 -2.18
C PHE A 135 12.93 -14.36 -1.85
N GLN A 136 13.92 -15.11 -1.38
CA GLN A 136 13.74 -16.39 -0.74
C GLN A 136 13.62 -16.20 0.77
N VAL A 137 12.74 -16.96 1.41
CA VAL A 137 12.63 -17.00 2.88
C VAL A 137 12.83 -18.42 3.38
N GLN A 138 13.67 -18.57 4.41
CA GLN A 138 13.95 -19.84 5.04
C GLN A 138 13.88 -19.69 6.57
N GLY A 139 13.04 -20.49 7.22
CA GLY A 139 12.88 -20.50 8.67
C GLY A 139 12.08 -21.69 9.16
N THR A 140 11.80 -21.73 10.46
CA THR A 140 10.90 -22.74 11.03
C THR A 140 9.50 -22.54 10.47
N GLY A 141 8.91 -23.58 9.90
CA GLY A 141 7.57 -23.55 9.31
C GLY A 141 7.46 -22.81 7.97
N ILE A 142 8.54 -22.22 7.43
CA ILE A 142 8.53 -21.57 6.11
C ILE A 142 9.79 -21.86 5.31
N SER A 143 9.60 -22.29 4.06
CA SER A 143 10.59 -22.28 2.99
C SER A 143 9.85 -21.93 1.72
N ALA A 144 10.06 -20.71 1.22
CA ALA A 144 9.28 -20.17 0.12
C ALA A 144 10.03 -19.09 -0.67
N ARG A 145 9.62 -18.89 -1.93
CA ARG A 145 9.89 -17.66 -2.66
C ARG A 145 8.71 -16.71 -2.44
N VAL A 146 9.02 -15.45 -2.19
CA VAL A 146 8.03 -14.38 -2.04
C VAL A 146 8.26 -13.36 -3.15
N SER A 147 7.20 -13.02 -3.89
CA SER A 147 7.23 -12.06 -4.99
C SER A 147 6.20 -10.96 -4.74
N PHE A 148 6.65 -9.72 -4.69
CA PHE A 148 5.80 -8.52 -4.59
C PHE A 148 5.68 -7.88 -5.97
N ARG A 149 4.49 -7.42 -6.30
CA ARG A 149 4.24 -6.63 -7.50
C ARG A 149 3.49 -5.35 -7.13
N MET A 150 4.18 -4.22 -7.24
CA MET A 150 3.65 -2.90 -6.93
C MET A 150 3.37 -2.10 -8.20
N THR A 151 2.20 -1.48 -8.28
CA THR A 151 1.77 -0.68 -9.44
C THR A 151 2.36 0.72 -9.34
N LYS A 152 2.92 1.22 -10.45
CA LYS A 152 3.45 2.58 -10.55
C LYS A 152 2.43 3.63 -10.09
N GLY A 153 2.92 4.62 -9.33
CA GLY A 153 2.12 5.76 -8.87
C GLY A 153 1.15 5.45 -7.74
N THR A 154 1.19 4.23 -7.19
CA THR A 154 0.40 3.83 -6.02
C THR A 154 1.22 2.90 -5.13
N ASN A 155 0.88 2.81 -3.84
CA ASN A 155 1.43 1.79 -2.94
C ASN A 155 0.64 0.48 -2.95
N ARG A 156 -0.32 0.32 -3.89
CA ARG A 156 -1.05 -0.93 -4.07
C ARG A 156 -0.11 -2.01 -4.53
N CYS A 157 -0.11 -3.12 -3.83
CA CYS A 157 0.83 -4.20 -4.03
C CYS A 157 0.15 -5.55 -3.84
N ARG A 158 0.59 -6.53 -4.62
CA ARG A 158 0.29 -7.95 -4.42
C ARG A 158 1.57 -8.67 -4.01
N ALA A 159 1.55 -9.38 -2.89
CA ALA A 159 2.59 -10.34 -2.53
C ALA A 159 2.09 -11.75 -2.79
N THR A 160 2.87 -12.57 -3.47
CA THR A 160 2.57 -13.99 -3.66
C THR A 160 3.67 -14.83 -3.00
N VAL A 161 3.25 -15.70 -2.11
CA VAL A 161 4.11 -16.67 -1.42
C VAL A 161 4.01 -18.00 -2.15
N TYR A 162 5.16 -18.49 -2.62
CA TYR A 162 5.31 -19.78 -3.32
C TYR A 162 6.09 -20.74 -2.43
N PRO A 163 5.43 -21.63 -1.68
CA PRO A 163 6.11 -22.62 -0.86
C PRO A 163 6.97 -23.57 -1.71
N ASN A 164 8.17 -23.87 -1.24
CA ASN A 164 9.10 -24.75 -1.98
C ASN A 164 8.69 -26.23 -1.94
N PHE A 165 7.95 -26.65 -0.91
CA PHE A 165 7.60 -28.07 -0.69
C PHE A 165 6.24 -28.47 -1.24
N ASN A 166 5.41 -27.52 -1.61
CA ASN A 166 4.08 -27.79 -2.14
C ASN A 166 3.66 -26.67 -3.10
N SER A 167 2.58 -26.92 -3.85
CA SER A 167 2.07 -25.96 -4.83
C SER A 167 0.96 -25.04 -4.29
N ASN A 168 0.81 -24.92 -2.98
CA ASN A 168 -0.25 -24.12 -2.35
C ASN A 168 0.18 -22.66 -2.22
N MET A 169 0.25 -21.95 -3.34
CA MET A 169 0.53 -20.52 -3.32
C MET A 169 -0.60 -19.74 -2.64
N ILE A 170 -0.23 -18.65 -1.98
CA ILE A 170 -1.15 -17.70 -1.36
C ILE A 170 -0.74 -16.31 -1.82
N SER A 171 -1.71 -15.52 -2.29
CA SER A 171 -1.50 -14.13 -2.66
C SER A 171 -2.21 -13.21 -1.66
N PHE A 172 -1.53 -12.13 -1.31
CA PHE A 172 -1.98 -11.07 -0.42
C PHE A 172 -2.10 -9.79 -1.23
N ASP A 173 -3.31 -9.24 -1.33
CA ASP A 173 -3.59 -7.97 -2.00
C ASP A 173 -3.80 -6.87 -0.96
N GLY A 174 -3.11 -5.76 -1.09
CA GLY A 174 -3.22 -4.66 -0.15
C GLY A 174 -2.35 -3.46 -0.50
N GLU A 175 -1.89 -2.76 0.51
CA GLU A 175 -1.05 -1.58 0.39
C GLU A 175 0.28 -1.79 1.13
N LEU A 176 1.38 -1.31 0.50
CA LEU A 176 2.73 -1.43 1.04
C LEU A 176 3.12 -0.14 1.76
N TYR A 177 3.61 -0.29 2.98
CA TYR A 177 4.03 0.79 3.86
C TYR A 177 5.46 0.58 4.36
N PRO A 178 6.18 1.67 4.72
CA PRO A 178 7.38 1.56 5.56
C PRO A 178 7.05 0.84 6.87
N TYR A 179 7.92 -0.04 7.33
CA TYR A 179 7.68 -0.84 8.55
C TYR A 179 7.33 0.03 9.76
N ALA A 180 8.00 1.17 9.92
CA ALA A 180 7.77 2.09 11.02
C ALA A 180 6.40 2.81 10.99
N GLN A 181 5.68 2.78 9.85
CA GLN A 181 4.36 3.40 9.68
C GLN A 181 3.22 2.38 9.70
N SER A 182 3.55 1.10 9.87
CA SER A 182 2.58 0.01 9.87
C SER A 182 2.00 -0.21 11.28
N ASN A 183 0.71 -0.56 11.31
CA ASN A 183 -0.03 -0.88 12.55
C ASN A 183 -0.37 -2.38 12.66
N VAL A 184 0.42 -3.25 12.02
CA VAL A 184 0.16 -4.69 12.06
C VAL A 184 0.43 -5.29 13.45
N PHE A 185 -0.42 -6.21 13.83
CA PHE A 185 -0.28 -7.01 15.05
C PHE A 185 0.29 -8.38 14.68
N LYS A 186 1.51 -8.65 15.14
CA LYS A 186 2.17 -9.94 14.95
C LYS A 186 1.73 -10.93 16.03
N GLY A 187 1.09 -12.01 15.61
CA GLY A 187 0.73 -13.11 16.49
C GLY A 187 1.90 -14.01 16.85
N ARG A 188 1.61 -15.09 17.58
CA ARG A 188 2.63 -16.09 17.93
C ARG A 188 3.21 -16.72 16.66
N THR A 189 4.52 -16.74 16.56
CA THR A 189 5.27 -17.40 15.48
C THR A 189 5.43 -18.89 15.79
N LEU A 190 5.43 -19.74 14.76
CA LEU A 190 5.74 -21.17 14.84
C LEU A 190 7.20 -21.41 15.18
#